data_f253c14c0d9c45445fdfc2854f29a996
#
_entry.id   f253c14c0d9c45445fdfc2854f29a996
#
_cell.length_a   1.000
_cell.length_b   1.000
_cell.length_c   1.000
_cell.angle_alpha   90.00
_cell.angle_beta   90.00
_cell.angle_gamma   90.00
#
_symmetry.space_group_name_H-M   'P 1'
#
loop_
_entity.id
_entity.type
_entity.pdbx_description
1 polymer ?
#
loop_
_entity_poly.entity_id
_entity_poly.type
_entity_poly.pdbx_seq_one_letter_code
_entity_poly.pdbx_strand_id
1 'polypeptide(L)'
;WVLIFATMIASLGLNVNSAAVIIGAMLISPIMGPIMGIGLSLGINDFELLKKSLRNYALMFVVAIVTSTAYFLVSPLSSNSSELLARTVPTTYDVLIALFGGLAGIVAQTRQDRTSTVIPGVAIATALIPPLCTAGFGLATGQIRFFFGAFYLFFINSVFIALATYAMVRFLKYEKKAFIDKVRERNVKRLMMVITLVTFIPSVVIGFHMVRVSLFEAAADKYVSQVFNFPHTRVIECNKRYAHHGHPSQIELLLLGEPLDDGTIENARTQMGSFGLLEEKNRRIGEMAAQLKRYRVTNVEVDDISREVGAMTTNVRAISLMKGITFDVSGAPLDTTLVCVVTPKV
;
A
#
# COMPACT_ATOMS: atom_id res chain seq x y z
N TRP A 1 22.34 -13.29 -24.90
CA TRP A 1 23.62 -12.93 -24.29
C TRP A 1 23.53 -11.59 -23.55
N VAL A 2 23.07 -10.50 -24.20
CA VAL A 2 23.00 -9.17 -23.57
C VAL A 2 22.26 -9.20 -22.24
N LEU A 3 21.13 -9.91 -22.15
CA LEU A 3 20.37 -10.06 -20.92
C LEU A 3 21.18 -10.79 -19.81
N ILE A 4 21.94 -11.82 -20.17
CA ILE A 4 22.80 -12.55 -19.23
C ILE A 4 23.83 -11.61 -18.61
N PHE A 5 24.54 -10.83 -19.44
CA PHE A 5 25.52 -9.87 -18.93
C PHE A 5 24.88 -8.75 -18.11
N ALA A 6 23.74 -8.21 -18.57
CA ALA A 6 22.97 -7.23 -17.80
C ALA A 6 22.57 -7.75 -16.43
N THR A 7 22.05 -8.98 -16.36
CA THR A 7 21.65 -9.63 -15.11
C THR A 7 22.85 -9.91 -14.19
N MET A 8 23.98 -10.33 -14.75
CA MET A 8 25.23 -10.50 -13.97
C MET A 8 25.70 -9.19 -13.35
N ILE A 9 25.76 -8.11 -14.13
CA ILE A 9 26.16 -6.78 -13.64
C ILE A 9 25.16 -6.27 -12.60
N ALA A 10 23.86 -6.46 -12.81
CA ALA A 10 22.84 -6.07 -11.85
C ALA A 10 22.97 -6.86 -10.53
N SER A 11 23.21 -8.17 -10.60
CA SER A 11 23.42 -9.02 -9.43
C SER A 11 24.68 -8.62 -8.65
N LEU A 12 25.76 -8.29 -9.35
CA LEU A 12 26.97 -7.69 -8.77
C LEU A 12 26.64 -6.37 -8.06
N GLY A 13 25.92 -5.46 -8.74
CA GLY A 13 25.51 -4.16 -8.18
C GLY A 13 24.68 -4.30 -6.91
N LEU A 14 23.73 -5.25 -6.87
CA LEU A 14 22.93 -5.58 -5.69
C LEU A 14 23.80 -6.11 -4.55
N ASN A 15 24.75 -6.97 -4.87
CA ASN A 15 25.64 -7.58 -3.89
C ASN A 15 26.57 -6.55 -3.22
N VAL A 16 27.16 -5.65 -4.01
CA VAL A 16 28.03 -4.57 -3.51
C VAL A 16 27.25 -3.32 -3.06
N ASN A 17 25.92 -3.39 -3.04
CA ASN A 17 25.03 -2.29 -2.63
C ASN A 17 25.27 -0.98 -3.42
N SER A 18 25.55 -1.09 -4.73
CA SER A 18 25.85 0.05 -5.60
C SER A 18 24.70 0.34 -6.57
N ALA A 19 23.88 1.35 -6.26
CA ALA A 19 22.81 1.81 -7.13
C ALA A 19 23.32 2.22 -8.53
N ALA A 20 24.50 2.81 -8.64
CA ALA A 20 25.08 3.24 -9.92
C ALA A 20 25.35 2.06 -10.86
N VAL A 21 25.91 0.95 -10.34
CA VAL A 21 26.16 -0.28 -11.12
C VAL A 21 24.83 -0.91 -11.56
N ILE A 22 23.86 -0.93 -10.68
CA ILE A 22 22.51 -1.45 -10.97
C ILE A 22 21.89 -0.64 -12.12
N ILE A 23 21.91 0.69 -12.04
CA ILE A 23 21.39 1.58 -13.11
C ILE A 23 22.13 1.32 -14.44
N GLY A 24 23.44 1.16 -14.43
CA GLY A 24 24.21 0.82 -15.63
C GLY A 24 23.76 -0.49 -16.28
N ALA A 25 23.52 -1.52 -15.48
CA ALA A 25 22.99 -2.82 -15.95
C ALA A 25 21.60 -2.71 -16.58
N MET A 26 20.74 -1.86 -16.00
CA MET A 26 19.38 -1.64 -16.50
C MET A 26 19.37 -1.01 -17.90
N LEU A 27 20.32 -0.12 -18.20
CA LEU A 27 20.43 0.58 -19.49
C LEU A 27 20.64 -0.37 -20.67
N ILE A 28 21.35 -1.48 -20.45
CA ILE A 28 21.70 -2.45 -21.49
C ILE A 28 20.70 -3.60 -21.61
N SER A 29 19.71 -3.68 -20.74
CA SER A 29 18.79 -4.81 -20.70
C SER A 29 17.69 -4.74 -21.76
N PRO A 30 17.47 -5.83 -22.50
CA PRO A 30 16.43 -5.91 -23.54
C PRO A 30 15.03 -6.26 -23.03
N ILE A 31 14.79 -6.36 -21.69
CA ILE A 31 13.55 -6.90 -21.12
C ILE A 31 12.32 -6.00 -21.39
N MET A 32 12.54 -4.73 -21.69
CA MET A 32 11.50 -3.75 -21.98
C MET A 32 10.69 -4.13 -23.25
N GLY A 33 11.37 -4.58 -24.30
CA GLY A 33 10.77 -4.83 -25.61
C GLY A 33 9.57 -5.78 -25.58
N PRO A 34 9.69 -6.99 -25.00
CA PRO A 34 8.57 -7.92 -24.89
C PRO A 34 7.39 -7.40 -24.08
N ILE A 35 7.61 -6.66 -23.00
CA ILE A 35 6.52 -6.14 -22.16
C ILE A 35 5.73 -5.05 -22.91
N MET A 36 6.42 -4.13 -23.55
CA MET A 36 5.78 -3.14 -24.41
C MET A 36 5.10 -3.79 -25.63
N GLY A 37 5.70 -4.86 -26.17
CA GLY A 37 5.09 -5.67 -27.22
C GLY A 37 3.76 -6.31 -26.80
N ILE A 38 3.61 -6.72 -25.54
CA ILE A 38 2.34 -7.20 -24.98
C ILE A 38 1.30 -6.07 -24.98
N GLY A 39 1.63 -4.89 -24.45
CA GLY A 39 0.72 -3.75 -24.42
C GLY A 39 0.32 -3.26 -25.81
N LEU A 40 1.29 -3.17 -26.72
CA LEU A 40 1.05 -2.79 -28.13
C LEU A 40 0.12 -3.80 -28.82
N SER A 41 0.40 -5.09 -28.72
CA SER A 41 -0.39 -6.14 -29.36
C SER A 41 -1.85 -6.14 -28.90
N LEU A 42 -2.09 -5.90 -27.62
CA LEU A 42 -3.45 -5.72 -27.07
C LEU A 42 -4.13 -4.47 -27.66
N GLY A 43 -3.37 -3.37 -27.81
CA GLY A 43 -3.88 -2.12 -28.35
C GLY A 43 -4.32 -2.20 -29.83
N ILE A 44 -3.52 -2.88 -30.65
CA ILE A 44 -3.78 -3.04 -32.11
C ILE A 44 -4.52 -4.34 -32.48
N ASN A 45 -4.88 -5.18 -31.51
CA ASN A 45 -5.52 -6.48 -31.67
C ASN A 45 -4.68 -7.49 -32.50
N ASP A 46 -3.36 -7.52 -32.32
CA ASP A 46 -2.46 -8.46 -32.98
C ASP A 46 -2.10 -9.65 -32.09
N PHE A 47 -2.82 -10.78 -32.27
CA PHE A 47 -2.62 -12.00 -31.50
C PHE A 47 -1.26 -12.67 -31.77
N GLU A 48 -0.73 -12.58 -32.98
CA GLU A 48 0.57 -13.16 -33.33
C GLU A 48 1.71 -12.41 -32.60
N LEU A 49 1.64 -11.08 -32.59
CA LEU A 49 2.55 -10.25 -31.85
C LEU A 49 2.44 -10.52 -30.35
N LEU A 50 1.21 -10.68 -29.81
CA LEU A 50 0.99 -11.04 -28.41
C LEU A 50 1.69 -12.36 -28.03
N LYS A 51 1.45 -13.40 -28.81
CA LYS A 51 2.07 -14.72 -28.60
C LYS A 51 3.59 -14.66 -28.64
N LYS A 52 4.15 -13.94 -29.61
CA LYS A 52 5.60 -13.74 -29.75
C LYS A 52 6.18 -12.98 -28.57
N SER A 53 5.53 -11.90 -28.15
CA SER A 53 5.95 -11.06 -27.04
C SER A 53 5.90 -11.81 -25.71
N LEU A 54 4.81 -12.56 -25.47
CA LEU A 54 4.66 -13.36 -24.26
C LEU A 54 5.69 -14.48 -24.17
N ARG A 55 5.98 -15.16 -25.28
CA ARG A 55 7.04 -16.18 -25.34
C ARG A 55 8.41 -15.58 -25.05
N ASN A 56 8.73 -14.44 -25.65
CA ASN A 56 10.01 -13.76 -25.40
C ASN A 56 10.12 -13.25 -23.97
N TYR A 57 9.02 -12.72 -23.41
CA TYR A 57 8.95 -12.31 -22.01
C TYR A 57 9.24 -13.48 -21.05
N ALA A 58 8.55 -14.61 -21.26
CA ALA A 58 8.76 -15.80 -20.43
C ALA A 58 10.21 -16.34 -20.54
N LEU A 59 10.77 -16.36 -21.76
CA LEU A 59 12.15 -16.77 -21.97
C LEU A 59 13.13 -15.84 -21.27
N MET A 60 12.96 -14.53 -21.37
CA MET A 60 13.81 -13.54 -20.70
C MET A 60 13.69 -13.63 -19.18
N PHE A 61 12.49 -13.85 -18.66
CA PHE A 61 12.26 -14.10 -17.24
C PHE A 61 13.07 -15.31 -16.74
N VAL A 62 12.96 -16.46 -17.41
CA VAL A 62 13.69 -17.67 -17.02
C VAL A 62 15.20 -17.46 -17.10
N VAL A 63 15.70 -16.88 -18.20
CA VAL A 63 17.13 -16.60 -18.37
C VAL A 63 17.65 -15.70 -17.26
N ALA A 64 16.93 -14.61 -16.91
CA ALA A 64 17.36 -13.69 -15.87
C ALA A 64 17.38 -14.37 -14.48
N ILE A 65 16.33 -15.14 -14.13
CA ILE A 65 16.28 -15.86 -12.85
C ILE A 65 17.43 -16.88 -12.76
N VAL A 66 17.63 -17.71 -13.79
CA VAL A 66 18.70 -18.71 -13.80
C VAL A 66 20.08 -18.06 -13.69
N THR A 67 20.32 -16.98 -14.44
CA THR A 67 21.60 -16.26 -14.40
C THR A 67 21.87 -15.65 -13.03
N SER A 68 20.87 -14.99 -12.44
CA SER A 68 21.00 -14.38 -11.12
C SER A 68 21.19 -15.43 -10.03
N THR A 69 20.40 -16.52 -10.06
CA THR A 69 20.53 -17.64 -9.12
C THR A 69 21.93 -18.27 -9.21
N ALA A 70 22.43 -18.52 -10.41
CA ALA A 70 23.78 -19.05 -10.64
C ALA A 70 24.86 -18.12 -10.07
N TYR A 71 24.73 -16.81 -10.28
CA TYR A 71 25.63 -15.82 -9.70
C TYR A 71 25.66 -15.87 -8.17
N PHE A 72 24.50 -15.84 -7.51
CA PHE A 72 24.42 -15.81 -6.05
C PHE A 72 24.79 -17.15 -5.40
N LEU A 73 24.66 -18.28 -6.11
CA LEU A 73 25.17 -19.58 -5.63
C LEU A 73 26.69 -19.64 -5.61
N VAL A 74 27.36 -18.96 -6.55
CA VAL A 74 28.83 -18.93 -6.63
C VAL A 74 29.43 -17.80 -5.79
N SER A 75 28.67 -16.73 -5.53
CA SER A 75 29.15 -15.56 -4.80
C SER A 75 29.37 -15.87 -3.31
N PRO A 76 30.56 -15.63 -2.75
CA PRO A 76 30.82 -15.83 -1.31
C PRO A 76 30.19 -14.72 -0.45
N LEU A 77 29.75 -13.63 -1.06
CA LEU A 77 29.15 -12.47 -0.38
C LEU A 77 27.63 -12.60 -0.42
N SER A 78 27.03 -13.25 0.55
CA SER A 78 25.56 -13.45 0.65
C SER A 78 24.92 -12.58 1.73
N SER A 79 25.42 -11.35 1.93
CA SER A 79 24.80 -10.42 2.88
C SER A 79 23.53 -9.77 2.30
N ASN A 80 22.50 -9.64 3.15
CA ASN A 80 21.27 -8.91 2.79
C ASN A 80 21.58 -7.41 2.66
N SER A 81 21.90 -6.95 1.45
CA SER A 81 22.13 -5.53 1.18
C SER A 81 20.80 -4.75 1.26
N SER A 82 20.87 -3.45 1.57
CA SER A 82 19.68 -2.58 1.60
C SER A 82 18.99 -2.50 0.24
N GLU A 83 19.73 -2.57 -0.86
CA GLU A 83 19.18 -2.61 -2.22
C GLU A 83 18.38 -3.90 -2.49
N LEU A 84 18.81 -5.05 -1.96
CA LEU A 84 18.05 -6.29 -2.05
C LEU A 84 16.74 -6.21 -1.25
N LEU A 85 16.81 -5.71 -0.01
CA LEU A 85 15.63 -5.55 0.86
C LEU A 85 14.59 -4.60 0.25
N ALA A 86 15.04 -3.49 -0.34
CA ALA A 86 14.16 -2.52 -0.97
C ALA A 86 13.34 -3.09 -2.16
N ARG A 87 13.74 -4.23 -2.73
CA ARG A 87 13.05 -4.88 -3.86
C ARG A 87 12.15 -6.05 -3.46
N THR A 88 11.96 -6.29 -2.18
CA THR A 88 11.10 -7.39 -1.68
C THR A 88 9.67 -6.95 -1.36
N VAL A 89 9.44 -5.66 -1.18
CA VAL A 89 8.12 -5.11 -0.85
C VAL A 89 7.75 -4.06 -1.89
N PRO A 90 6.68 -4.30 -2.68
CA PRO A 90 6.22 -3.32 -3.66
C PRO A 90 5.62 -2.10 -2.97
N THR A 91 5.92 -0.93 -3.51
CA THR A 91 5.40 0.35 -3.07
C THR A 91 4.49 0.98 -4.12
N THR A 92 3.65 1.95 -3.70
CA THR A 92 2.83 2.73 -4.64
C THR A 92 3.70 3.48 -5.65
N TYR A 93 4.90 3.90 -5.25
CA TYR A 93 5.84 4.59 -6.12
C TYR A 93 6.35 3.69 -7.26
N ASP A 94 6.58 2.40 -7.00
CA ASP A 94 6.98 1.44 -8.04
C ASP A 94 5.92 1.33 -9.13
N VAL A 95 4.65 1.28 -8.75
CA VAL A 95 3.52 1.25 -9.69
C VAL A 95 3.44 2.53 -10.52
N LEU A 96 3.61 3.70 -9.90
CA LEU A 96 3.61 4.99 -10.60
C LEU A 96 4.80 5.09 -11.58
N ILE A 97 5.99 4.65 -11.16
CA ILE A 97 7.18 4.60 -12.01
C ILE A 97 6.94 3.67 -13.20
N ALA A 98 6.36 2.49 -12.97
CA ALA A 98 6.03 1.54 -14.02
C ALA A 98 5.00 2.12 -15.01
N LEU A 99 3.96 2.79 -14.52
CA LEU A 99 2.92 3.43 -15.32
C LEU A 99 3.51 4.55 -16.20
N PHE A 100 4.17 5.54 -15.58
CA PHE A 100 4.76 6.67 -16.32
C PHE A 100 5.91 6.23 -17.21
N GLY A 101 6.72 5.26 -16.78
CA GLY A 101 7.75 4.65 -17.60
C GLY A 101 7.19 3.98 -18.85
N GLY A 102 6.09 3.23 -18.71
CA GLY A 102 5.39 2.60 -19.82
C GLY A 102 4.79 3.62 -20.81
N LEU A 103 4.17 4.70 -20.30
CA LEU A 103 3.66 5.80 -21.14
C LEU A 103 4.81 6.49 -21.89
N ALA A 104 5.88 6.86 -21.21
CA ALA A 104 7.04 7.51 -21.83
C ALA A 104 7.72 6.59 -22.85
N GLY A 105 7.82 5.28 -22.56
CA GLY A 105 8.45 4.29 -23.43
C GLY A 105 7.76 4.17 -24.79
N ILE A 106 6.43 4.08 -24.80
CA ILE A 106 5.69 3.96 -26.07
C ILE A 106 5.74 5.27 -26.87
N VAL A 107 5.68 6.44 -26.22
CA VAL A 107 5.81 7.73 -26.89
C VAL A 107 7.19 7.87 -27.54
N ALA A 108 8.26 7.46 -26.84
CA ALA A 108 9.61 7.47 -27.39
C ALA A 108 9.78 6.53 -28.58
N GLN A 109 9.17 5.35 -28.54
CA GLN A 109 9.19 4.41 -29.68
C GLN A 109 8.39 4.88 -30.89
N THR A 110 7.46 5.80 -30.69
CA THR A 110 6.66 6.39 -31.79
C THR A 110 7.49 7.39 -32.60
N ARG A 111 8.53 7.99 -32.01
CA ARG A 111 9.42 8.91 -32.68
C ARG A 111 10.51 8.15 -33.46
N GLN A 112 10.78 8.59 -34.70
CA GLN A 112 11.76 7.95 -35.59
C GLN A 112 13.21 8.17 -35.16
N ASP A 113 13.48 9.08 -34.25
CA ASP A 113 14.82 9.37 -33.74
C ASP A 113 15.28 8.33 -32.74
N ARG A 114 16.22 7.48 -33.16
CA ARG A 114 16.75 6.35 -32.37
C ARG A 114 17.40 6.76 -31.03
N THR A 115 17.80 8.02 -30.87
CA THR A 115 18.44 8.55 -29.66
C THR A 115 17.47 8.78 -28.51
N SER A 116 16.17 8.97 -28.79
CA SER A 116 15.17 9.27 -27.74
C SER A 116 14.59 8.04 -27.03
N THR A 117 14.94 6.81 -27.46
CA THR A 117 14.45 5.58 -26.87
C THR A 117 15.20 5.14 -25.61
N VAL A 118 16.40 5.70 -25.36
CA VAL A 118 17.27 5.31 -24.25
C VAL A 118 16.68 5.75 -22.90
N ILE A 119 16.20 6.99 -22.80
CA ILE A 119 15.74 7.57 -21.53
C ILE A 119 14.53 6.85 -20.94
N PRO A 120 13.43 6.59 -21.70
CA PRO A 120 12.30 5.82 -21.18
C PRO A 120 12.63 4.36 -20.90
N GLY A 121 13.59 3.79 -21.66
CA GLY A 121 14.11 2.46 -21.42
C GLY A 121 14.72 2.30 -20.04
N VAL A 122 15.39 3.33 -19.55
CA VAL A 122 15.96 3.36 -18.18
C VAL A 122 14.86 3.26 -17.13
N ALA A 123 13.85 4.11 -17.20
CA ALA A 123 12.77 4.14 -16.20
C ALA A 123 12.02 2.80 -16.13
N ILE A 124 11.78 2.14 -17.27
CA ILE A 124 11.14 0.82 -17.32
C ILE A 124 12.08 -0.26 -16.77
N ALA A 125 13.35 -0.22 -17.14
CA ALA A 125 14.33 -1.21 -16.72
C ALA A 125 14.61 -1.14 -15.22
N THR A 126 14.53 0.04 -14.58
CA THR A 126 14.67 0.22 -13.12
C THR A 126 13.63 -0.56 -12.35
N ALA A 127 12.44 -0.70 -12.91
CA ALA A 127 11.33 -1.42 -12.29
C ALA A 127 11.38 -2.95 -12.47
N LEU A 128 12.24 -3.49 -13.35
CA LEU A 128 12.16 -4.88 -13.78
C LEU A 128 13.37 -5.75 -13.40
N ILE A 129 14.60 -5.29 -13.68
CA ILE A 129 15.80 -6.12 -13.50
C ILE A 129 16.15 -6.36 -12.03
N PRO A 130 16.18 -5.34 -11.16
CA PRO A 130 16.53 -5.56 -9.76
C PRO A 130 15.59 -6.55 -9.05
N PRO A 131 14.27 -6.47 -9.21
CA PRO A 131 13.38 -7.48 -8.64
C PRO A 131 13.66 -8.90 -9.15
N LEU A 132 13.98 -9.08 -10.45
CA LEU A 132 14.36 -10.39 -10.98
C LEU A 132 15.65 -10.91 -10.35
N CYS A 133 16.66 -10.05 -10.19
CA CYS A 133 17.91 -10.43 -9.54
C CYS A 133 17.69 -10.76 -8.05
N THR A 134 16.85 -10.00 -7.36
CA THR A 134 16.47 -10.27 -5.96
C THR A 134 15.68 -11.58 -5.83
N ALA A 135 14.82 -11.90 -6.79
CA ALA A 135 14.15 -13.21 -6.84
C ALA A 135 15.18 -14.35 -7.02
N GLY A 136 16.17 -14.17 -7.91
CA GLY A 136 17.29 -15.12 -8.07
C GLY A 136 18.12 -15.28 -6.79
N PHE A 137 18.38 -14.20 -6.05
CA PHE A 137 18.99 -14.25 -4.73
C PHE A 137 18.16 -15.07 -3.73
N GLY A 138 16.83 -14.84 -3.70
CA GLY A 138 15.92 -15.61 -2.85
C GLY A 138 15.96 -17.12 -3.11
N LEU A 139 16.07 -17.53 -4.39
CA LEU A 139 16.24 -18.94 -4.77
C LEU A 139 17.62 -19.48 -4.36
N ALA A 140 18.68 -18.73 -4.58
CA ALA A 140 20.05 -19.14 -4.28
C ALA A 140 20.29 -19.35 -2.77
N THR A 141 19.67 -18.49 -1.95
CA THR A 141 19.81 -18.52 -0.47
C THR A 141 18.73 -19.32 0.24
N GLY A 142 17.76 -19.89 -0.49
CA GLY A 142 16.63 -20.61 0.08
C GLY A 142 15.61 -19.72 0.81
N GLN A 143 15.69 -18.41 0.65
CA GLN A 143 14.79 -17.45 1.28
C GLN A 143 13.55 -17.23 0.42
N ILE A 144 12.56 -18.09 0.58
CA ILE A 144 11.31 -18.09 -0.20
C ILE A 144 10.57 -16.74 -0.13
N ARG A 145 10.64 -16.04 1.00
CA ARG A 145 10.03 -14.72 1.18
C ARG A 145 10.62 -13.67 0.22
N PHE A 146 11.93 -13.68 0.02
CA PHE A 146 12.61 -12.80 -0.95
C PHE A 146 12.18 -13.12 -2.38
N PHE A 147 12.09 -14.41 -2.73
CA PHE A 147 11.64 -14.82 -4.05
C PHE A 147 10.24 -14.31 -4.36
N PHE A 148 9.26 -14.62 -3.52
CA PHE A 148 7.87 -14.23 -3.79
C PHE A 148 7.65 -12.73 -3.72
N GLY A 149 8.29 -12.01 -2.80
CA GLY A 149 8.20 -10.55 -2.71
C GLY A 149 8.73 -9.87 -3.97
N ALA A 150 9.94 -10.23 -4.40
CA ALA A 150 10.56 -9.68 -5.58
C ALA A 150 9.86 -10.11 -6.89
N PHE A 151 9.41 -11.36 -6.98
CA PHE A 151 8.61 -11.86 -8.11
C PHE A 151 7.29 -11.08 -8.24
N TYR A 152 6.62 -10.85 -7.13
CA TYR A 152 5.37 -10.08 -7.11
C TYR A 152 5.59 -8.63 -7.56
N LEU A 153 6.66 -7.97 -7.10
CA LEU A 153 7.03 -6.62 -7.54
C LEU A 153 7.33 -6.59 -9.05
N PHE A 154 8.11 -7.56 -9.56
CA PHE A 154 8.38 -7.69 -10.99
C PHE A 154 7.09 -7.88 -11.80
N PHE A 155 6.20 -8.75 -11.35
CA PHE A 155 4.94 -9.04 -12.02
C PHE A 155 4.03 -7.80 -12.09
N ILE A 156 3.83 -7.11 -10.97
CA ILE A 156 3.04 -5.87 -10.91
C ILE A 156 3.61 -4.84 -11.88
N ASN A 157 4.90 -4.55 -11.81
CA ASN A 157 5.53 -3.57 -12.68
C ASN A 157 5.37 -3.94 -14.16
N SER A 158 5.54 -5.22 -14.52
CA SER A 158 5.32 -5.69 -15.89
C SER A 158 3.89 -5.45 -16.37
N VAL A 159 2.91 -5.72 -15.53
CA VAL A 159 1.48 -5.52 -15.85
C VAL A 159 1.18 -4.04 -16.03
N PHE A 160 1.66 -3.17 -15.14
CA PHE A 160 1.41 -1.72 -15.24
C PHE A 160 2.11 -1.08 -16.45
N ILE A 161 3.31 -1.53 -16.81
CA ILE A 161 4.00 -1.10 -18.05
C ILE A 161 3.20 -1.52 -19.29
N ALA A 162 2.76 -2.79 -19.34
CA ALA A 162 1.95 -3.28 -20.46
C ALA A 162 0.60 -2.54 -20.55
N LEU A 163 -0.03 -2.25 -19.42
CA LEU A 163 -1.27 -1.50 -19.32
C LEU A 163 -1.09 -0.05 -19.78
N ALA A 164 -0.04 0.63 -19.34
CA ALA A 164 0.31 1.98 -19.76
C ALA A 164 0.54 2.04 -21.29
N THR A 165 1.28 1.07 -21.82
CA THR A 165 1.51 0.92 -23.26
C THR A 165 0.20 0.70 -24.01
N TYR A 166 -0.67 -0.19 -23.55
CA TYR A 166 -2.00 -0.42 -24.12
C TYR A 166 -2.84 0.86 -24.13
N ALA A 167 -2.93 1.56 -22.98
CA ALA A 167 -3.71 2.80 -22.87
C ALA A 167 -3.21 3.87 -23.83
N MET A 168 -1.89 4.04 -23.96
CA MET A 168 -1.30 5.03 -24.86
C MET A 168 -1.49 4.68 -26.34
N VAL A 169 -1.35 3.41 -26.72
CA VAL A 169 -1.63 2.91 -28.08
C VAL A 169 -3.09 3.19 -28.46
N ARG A 170 -4.01 2.99 -27.52
CA ARG A 170 -5.43 3.30 -27.72
C ARG A 170 -5.69 4.81 -27.82
N PHE A 171 -5.01 5.60 -27.00
CA PHE A 171 -5.10 7.06 -27.02
C PHE A 171 -4.57 7.66 -28.32
N LEU A 172 -3.41 7.19 -28.79
CA LEU A 172 -2.79 7.60 -30.05
C LEU A 172 -3.50 7.06 -31.30
N LYS A 173 -4.55 6.26 -31.11
CA LYS A 173 -5.39 5.70 -32.20
C LYS A 173 -4.57 4.92 -33.24
N TYR A 174 -3.59 4.11 -32.80
CA TYR A 174 -2.86 3.24 -33.71
C TYR A 174 -3.80 2.37 -34.55
N GLU A 175 -3.44 2.17 -35.80
CA GLU A 175 -4.22 1.33 -36.74
C GLU A 175 -4.28 -0.10 -36.19
N LYS A 176 -5.50 -0.65 -36.17
CA LYS A 176 -5.72 -2.03 -35.78
C LYS A 176 -5.36 -2.96 -36.90
N LYS A 177 -4.81 -4.12 -36.59
CA LYS A 177 -4.51 -5.15 -37.59
C LYS A 177 -5.78 -5.52 -38.35
N ALA A 178 -5.73 -5.39 -39.68
CA ALA A 178 -6.81 -5.80 -40.57
C ALA A 178 -6.77 -7.33 -40.74
N PHE A 179 -7.95 -7.94 -40.76
CA PHE A 179 -8.11 -9.37 -41.00
C PHE A 179 -8.89 -9.57 -42.32
N ILE A 180 -8.46 -10.52 -43.15
CA ILE A 180 -9.10 -10.91 -44.36
C ILE A 180 -10.41 -11.66 -44.07
N ASP A 181 -10.39 -12.49 -43.01
CA ASP A 181 -11.54 -13.27 -42.56
C ASP A 181 -12.26 -12.60 -41.39
N LYS A 182 -13.53 -12.20 -41.63
CA LYS A 182 -14.39 -11.53 -40.64
C LYS A 182 -14.71 -12.43 -39.41
N VAL A 183 -14.76 -13.75 -39.59
CA VAL A 183 -15.03 -14.68 -38.48
C VAL A 183 -13.83 -14.74 -37.55
N ARG A 184 -12.64 -14.89 -38.14
CA ARG A 184 -11.36 -14.88 -37.39
C ARG A 184 -11.16 -13.52 -36.70
N GLU A 185 -11.47 -12.43 -37.35
CA GLU A 185 -11.41 -11.09 -36.77
C GLU A 185 -12.26 -10.97 -35.49
N ARG A 186 -13.52 -11.45 -35.55
CA ARG A 186 -14.44 -11.41 -34.39
C ARG A 186 -13.91 -12.21 -33.21
N ASN A 187 -13.41 -13.42 -33.48
CA ASN A 187 -12.89 -14.31 -32.46
C ASN A 187 -11.64 -13.72 -31.81
N VAL A 188 -10.70 -13.18 -32.58
CA VAL A 188 -9.49 -12.52 -32.07
C VAL A 188 -9.87 -11.29 -31.26
N LYS A 189 -10.76 -10.42 -31.76
CA LYS A 189 -11.22 -9.24 -31.00
C LYS A 189 -11.85 -9.62 -29.67
N ARG A 190 -12.70 -10.69 -29.65
CA ARG A 190 -13.32 -11.18 -28.40
C ARG A 190 -12.26 -11.70 -27.44
N LEU A 191 -11.33 -12.54 -27.92
CA LEU A 191 -10.24 -13.08 -27.11
C LEU A 191 -9.36 -11.97 -26.53
N MET A 192 -8.96 -11.00 -27.35
CA MET A 192 -8.14 -9.85 -26.92
C MET A 192 -8.89 -8.98 -25.90
N MET A 193 -10.20 -8.78 -26.08
CA MET A 193 -11.03 -8.07 -25.11
C MET A 193 -11.06 -8.80 -23.76
N VAL A 194 -11.26 -10.13 -23.76
CA VAL A 194 -11.26 -10.93 -22.55
C VAL A 194 -9.90 -10.87 -21.83
N ILE A 195 -8.81 -11.05 -22.58
CA ILE A 195 -7.45 -10.97 -22.03
C ILE A 195 -7.21 -9.58 -21.41
N THR A 196 -7.56 -8.51 -22.13
CA THR A 196 -7.44 -7.14 -21.63
C THR A 196 -8.24 -6.94 -20.35
N LEU A 197 -9.50 -7.40 -20.31
CA LEU A 197 -10.39 -7.23 -19.17
C LEU A 197 -9.88 -8.01 -17.94
N VAL A 198 -9.45 -9.27 -18.14
CA VAL A 198 -8.87 -10.12 -17.10
C VAL A 198 -7.56 -9.55 -16.55
N THR A 199 -6.80 -8.82 -17.35
CA THR A 199 -5.56 -8.17 -16.91
C THR A 199 -5.84 -6.81 -16.26
N PHE A 200 -6.76 -6.02 -16.84
CA PHE A 200 -7.06 -4.66 -16.41
C PHE A 200 -7.75 -4.60 -15.05
N ILE A 201 -8.82 -5.40 -14.86
CA ILE A 201 -9.63 -5.33 -13.63
C ILE A 201 -8.80 -5.64 -12.38
N PRO A 202 -8.07 -6.77 -12.29
CA PRO A 202 -7.23 -7.04 -11.13
C PRO A 202 -6.15 -5.99 -10.91
N SER A 203 -5.54 -5.46 -12.00
CA SER A 203 -4.49 -4.44 -11.90
C SER A 203 -5.01 -3.15 -11.28
N VAL A 204 -6.19 -2.70 -11.69
CA VAL A 204 -6.83 -1.51 -11.10
C VAL A 204 -7.17 -1.74 -9.63
N VAL A 205 -7.71 -2.91 -9.28
CA VAL A 205 -8.02 -3.26 -7.89
C VAL A 205 -6.74 -3.29 -7.02
N ILE A 206 -5.68 -3.93 -7.53
CA ILE A 206 -4.37 -3.97 -6.84
C ILE A 206 -3.82 -2.55 -6.69
N GLY A 207 -3.86 -1.73 -7.74
CA GLY A 207 -3.40 -0.34 -7.69
C GLY A 207 -4.14 0.49 -6.64
N PHE A 208 -5.47 0.40 -6.58
CA PHE A 208 -6.25 1.08 -5.54
C PHE A 208 -5.92 0.57 -4.13
N HIS A 209 -5.74 -0.75 -3.99
CA HIS A 209 -5.34 -1.33 -2.70
C HIS A 209 -3.98 -0.81 -2.25
N MET A 210 -2.98 -0.78 -3.13
CA MET A 210 -1.64 -0.25 -2.82
C MET A 210 -1.67 1.23 -2.42
N VAL A 211 -2.47 2.06 -3.13
CA VAL A 211 -2.64 3.47 -2.76
C VAL A 211 -3.23 3.60 -1.34
N ARG A 212 -4.25 2.80 -1.00
CA ARG A 212 -4.83 2.80 0.35
C ARG A 212 -3.82 2.38 1.42
N VAL A 213 -3.04 1.33 1.17
CA VAL A 213 -1.97 0.88 2.08
C VAL A 213 -0.95 2.00 2.29
N SER A 214 -0.48 2.62 1.22
CA SER A 214 0.52 3.70 1.28
C SER A 214 0.00 4.95 2.02
N LEU A 215 -1.27 5.32 1.82
CA LEU A 215 -1.89 6.42 2.56
C LEU A 215 -2.01 6.10 4.05
N PHE A 216 -2.36 4.86 4.40
CA PHE A 216 -2.39 4.41 5.78
C PHE A 216 -0.99 4.42 6.41
N GLU A 217 0.03 3.92 5.73
CA GLU A 217 1.42 3.93 6.22
C GLU A 217 1.92 5.35 6.43
N ALA A 218 1.68 6.27 5.49
CA ALA A 218 2.07 7.67 5.62
C ALA A 218 1.34 8.37 6.78
N ALA A 219 0.04 8.09 6.97
CA ALA A 219 -0.73 8.60 8.10
C ALA A 219 -0.23 8.03 9.43
N ALA A 220 0.13 6.73 9.47
CA ALA A 220 0.69 6.08 10.64
C ALA A 220 2.06 6.65 11.01
N ASP A 221 2.94 6.91 10.03
CA ASP A 221 4.24 7.55 10.28
C ASP A 221 4.09 8.95 10.87
N LYS A 222 3.18 9.73 10.30
CA LYS A 222 2.88 11.07 10.80
C LYS A 222 2.31 11.02 12.23
N TYR A 223 1.39 10.09 12.49
CA TYR A 223 0.83 9.86 13.82
C TYR A 223 1.91 9.48 14.83
N VAL A 224 2.73 8.49 14.52
CA VAL A 224 3.80 8.02 15.43
C VAL A 224 4.81 9.12 15.70
N SER A 225 5.26 9.86 14.68
CA SER A 225 6.24 10.93 14.84
C SER A 225 5.73 12.13 15.63
N GLN A 226 4.43 12.42 15.59
CA GLN A 226 3.84 13.57 16.30
C GLN A 226 3.33 13.23 17.69
N VAL A 227 2.76 12.03 17.88
CA VAL A 227 2.12 11.64 19.15
C VAL A 227 3.09 10.92 20.09
N PHE A 228 4.04 10.13 19.58
CA PHE A 228 4.99 9.35 20.36
C PHE A 228 6.39 10.01 20.46
N ASN A 229 6.42 11.34 20.53
CA ASN A 229 7.66 12.09 20.76
C ASN A 229 7.80 12.46 22.25
N PHE A 230 8.23 11.49 23.09
CA PHE A 230 8.42 11.69 24.53
C PHE A 230 9.89 11.88 24.85
N PRO A 231 10.24 12.73 25.88
CA PRO A 231 11.63 13.02 26.25
C PRO A 231 12.43 11.79 26.69
N HIS A 232 11.77 10.83 27.36
CA HIS A 232 12.40 9.66 27.98
C HIS A 232 12.02 8.32 27.36
N THR A 233 11.22 8.33 26.28
CA THR A 233 10.77 7.11 25.60
C THR A 233 10.92 7.26 24.08
N ARG A 234 11.59 6.30 23.44
CA ARG A 234 11.80 6.30 21.99
C ARG A 234 11.11 5.10 21.34
N VAL A 235 10.56 5.34 20.16
CA VAL A 235 10.06 4.28 19.30
C VAL A 235 11.24 3.62 18.61
N ILE A 236 11.45 2.32 18.87
CA ILE A 236 12.50 1.51 18.24
C ILE A 236 11.98 0.88 16.97
N GLU A 237 10.76 0.33 17.02
CA GLU A 237 10.16 -0.39 15.91
C GLU A 237 8.69 0.01 15.79
N CYS A 238 8.26 0.21 14.56
CA CYS A 238 6.88 0.50 14.22
C CYS A 238 6.43 -0.48 13.14
N ASN A 239 5.63 -1.46 13.53
CA ASN A 239 5.06 -2.45 12.62
C ASN A 239 3.63 -2.04 12.26
N LYS A 240 3.38 -1.82 10.98
CA LYS A 240 2.10 -1.32 10.45
C LYS A 240 1.45 -2.42 9.64
N ARG A 241 0.20 -2.74 9.95
CA ARG A 241 -0.61 -3.71 9.20
C ARG A 241 -1.91 -3.05 8.77
N TYR A 242 -2.07 -2.85 7.48
CA TYR A 242 -3.32 -2.38 6.91
C TYR A 242 -4.38 -3.48 6.93
N ALA A 243 -5.64 -3.10 7.17
CA ALA A 243 -6.79 -4.01 7.23
C ALA A 243 -6.90 -4.89 5.97
N HIS A 244 -7.06 -6.19 6.18
CA HIS A 244 -7.32 -7.14 5.12
C HIS A 244 -8.46 -8.09 5.53
N HIS A 245 -9.50 -8.20 4.71
CA HIS A 245 -10.61 -9.15 4.86
C HIS A 245 -11.14 -9.33 6.30
N GLY A 246 -11.67 -8.23 6.91
CA GLY A 246 -12.36 -8.30 8.20
C GLY A 246 -11.49 -8.13 9.45
N HIS A 247 -10.17 -8.01 9.31
CA HIS A 247 -9.30 -7.64 10.42
C HIS A 247 -9.06 -6.12 10.44
N PRO A 248 -9.11 -5.46 11.61
CA PRO A 248 -8.83 -4.02 11.70
C PRO A 248 -7.36 -3.73 11.37
N SER A 249 -7.10 -2.52 10.87
CA SER A 249 -5.73 -2.02 10.72
C SER A 249 -5.06 -1.92 12.08
N GLN A 250 -3.79 -2.28 12.18
CA GLN A 250 -3.03 -2.33 13.42
C GLN A 250 -1.71 -1.57 13.28
N ILE A 251 -1.35 -0.86 14.32
CA ILE A 251 -0.04 -0.23 14.48
C ILE A 251 0.54 -0.78 15.78
N GLU A 252 1.63 -1.55 15.68
CA GLU A 252 2.36 -2.11 16.81
C GLU A 252 3.63 -1.29 17.01
N LEU A 253 3.81 -0.75 18.20
CA LEU A 253 4.97 0.07 18.55
C LEU A 253 5.80 -0.62 19.61
N LEU A 254 7.08 -0.77 19.35
CA LEU A 254 8.06 -1.16 20.36
C LEU A 254 8.71 0.10 20.92
N LEU A 255 8.45 0.37 22.18
CA LEU A 255 8.94 1.54 22.90
C LEU A 255 10.09 1.14 23.84
N LEU A 256 11.13 1.95 23.89
CA LEU A 256 12.23 1.81 24.85
C LEU A 256 12.31 3.09 25.69
N GLY A 257 12.28 2.93 27.00
CA GLY A 257 12.36 4.04 27.95
C GLY A 257 11.41 3.83 29.13
N GLU A 258 10.94 4.93 29.71
CA GLU A 258 10.00 4.89 30.82
C GLU A 258 8.62 4.36 30.35
N PRO A 259 7.94 3.55 31.18
CA PRO A 259 6.60 3.07 30.86
C PRO A 259 5.62 4.23 30.74
N LEU A 260 4.80 4.21 29.70
CA LEU A 260 3.77 5.23 29.49
C LEU A 260 2.60 4.99 30.44
N ASP A 261 2.08 6.07 31.02
CA ASP A 261 0.87 6.06 31.84
C ASP A 261 -0.36 5.72 30.97
N ASP A 262 -1.35 5.02 31.58
CA ASP A 262 -2.58 4.61 30.91
C ASP A 262 -3.36 5.80 30.33
N GLY A 263 -3.31 6.96 31.00
CA GLY A 263 -3.91 8.21 30.51
C GLY A 263 -3.25 8.72 29.21
N THR A 264 -1.94 8.59 29.09
CA THR A 264 -1.18 8.95 27.89
C THR A 264 -1.51 8.00 26.73
N ILE A 265 -1.64 6.69 27.01
CA ILE A 265 -2.03 5.69 26.01
C ILE A 265 -3.44 5.95 25.49
N GLU A 266 -4.39 6.26 26.36
CA GLU A 266 -5.76 6.56 25.95
C GLU A 266 -5.87 7.88 25.16
N ASN A 267 -5.10 8.90 25.54
CA ASN A 267 -4.98 10.13 24.77
C ASN A 267 -4.38 9.89 23.38
N ALA A 268 -3.36 9.06 23.28
CA ALA A 268 -2.79 8.66 22.00
C ALA A 268 -3.84 7.94 21.13
N ARG A 269 -4.62 7.01 21.68
CA ARG A 269 -5.70 6.32 20.98
C ARG A 269 -6.76 7.27 20.44
N THR A 270 -7.19 8.25 21.24
CA THR A 270 -8.21 9.22 20.80
C THR A 270 -7.72 10.10 19.65
N GLN A 271 -6.42 10.38 19.60
CA GLN A 271 -5.80 11.17 18.52
C GLN A 271 -5.71 10.42 17.19
N MET A 272 -5.76 9.08 17.16
CA MET A 272 -5.75 8.30 15.91
C MET A 272 -6.81 8.74 14.90
N GLY A 273 -7.98 9.18 15.37
CA GLY A 273 -9.07 9.67 14.52
C GLY A 273 -8.70 10.92 13.72
N SER A 274 -7.89 11.82 14.28
CA SER A 274 -7.48 13.06 13.63
C SER A 274 -6.48 12.85 12.48
N PHE A 275 -5.79 11.70 12.48
CA PHE A 275 -4.84 11.31 11.41
C PHE A 275 -5.48 10.46 10.31
N GLY A 276 -6.80 10.22 10.35
CA GLY A 276 -7.49 9.40 9.35
C GLY A 276 -7.18 7.89 9.44
N LEU A 277 -6.62 7.43 10.55
CA LEU A 277 -6.25 6.04 10.79
C LEU A 277 -7.44 5.14 11.18
N LEU A 278 -8.56 5.75 11.57
CA LEU A 278 -9.81 5.04 11.84
C LEU A 278 -10.68 5.00 10.59
N GLU A 279 -11.19 3.83 10.23
CA GLU A 279 -12.25 3.73 9.23
C GLU A 279 -13.45 4.59 9.67
N GLU A 280 -14.10 5.24 8.73
CA GLU A 280 -15.23 6.17 9.01
C GLU A 280 -16.32 5.54 9.88
N LYS A 281 -16.51 4.23 9.75
CA LYS A 281 -17.42 3.43 10.58
C LYS A 281 -16.96 3.34 12.03
N ASN A 282 -15.67 3.13 12.27
CA ASN A 282 -15.09 3.06 13.63
C ASN A 282 -14.96 4.46 14.25
N ARG A 283 -14.75 5.50 13.44
CA ARG A 283 -14.80 6.89 13.88
C ARG A 283 -16.18 7.26 14.41
N ARG A 284 -17.26 6.93 13.67
CA ARG A 284 -18.64 7.16 14.12
C ARG A 284 -18.97 6.40 15.40
N ILE A 285 -18.52 5.14 15.50
CA ILE A 285 -18.71 4.34 16.73
C ILE A 285 -17.95 4.98 17.90
N GLY A 286 -16.71 5.45 17.68
CA GLY A 286 -15.92 6.16 18.69
C GLY A 286 -16.55 7.49 19.11
N GLU A 287 -17.05 8.28 18.16
CA GLU A 287 -17.76 9.54 18.43
C GLU A 287 -19.07 9.29 19.21
N MET A 288 -19.84 8.28 18.83
CA MET A 288 -21.05 7.87 19.58
C MET A 288 -20.72 7.35 20.97
N ALA A 289 -19.64 6.55 21.10
CA ALA A 289 -19.19 6.05 22.41
C ALA A 289 -18.70 7.19 23.31
N ALA A 290 -17.99 8.18 22.75
CA ALA A 290 -17.57 9.37 23.48
C ALA A 290 -18.76 10.24 23.89
N GLN A 291 -19.78 10.39 23.03
CA GLN A 291 -21.04 11.05 23.38
C GLN A 291 -21.79 10.30 24.49
N LEU A 292 -21.91 8.96 24.36
CA LEU A 292 -22.50 8.12 25.41
C LEU A 292 -21.72 8.20 26.73
N LYS A 293 -20.38 8.28 26.69
CA LYS A 293 -19.55 8.49 27.88
C LYS A 293 -19.82 9.85 28.52
N ARG A 294 -19.97 10.92 27.70
CA ARG A 294 -20.39 12.25 28.19
C ARG A 294 -21.78 12.21 28.83
N TYR A 295 -22.72 11.45 28.28
CA TYR A 295 -24.03 11.26 28.90
C TYR A 295 -23.96 10.37 30.14
N ARG A 296 -23.03 9.39 30.23
CA ARG A 296 -22.85 8.52 31.43
C ARG A 296 -22.08 9.22 32.57
N VAL A 297 -21.10 10.07 32.27
CA VAL A 297 -20.38 10.84 33.29
C VAL A 297 -21.29 11.85 34.01
N THR A 298 -22.48 12.09 33.47
CA THR A 298 -23.52 12.86 34.16
C THR A 298 -24.42 12.01 35.03
N ASN A 299 -24.26 10.68 35.07
CA ASN A 299 -24.85 9.87 36.15
C ASN A 299 -23.86 9.91 37.33
N VAL A 300 -23.98 10.93 38.16
CA VAL A 300 -23.49 10.90 39.54
C VAL A 300 -23.85 9.56 40.13
N GLU A 301 -22.97 8.95 40.87
CA GLU A 301 -23.21 7.66 41.53
C GLU A 301 -24.43 7.76 42.43
N VAL A 302 -25.60 7.45 41.86
CA VAL A 302 -26.89 7.47 42.54
C VAL A 302 -26.85 6.58 43.79
N ASP A 303 -26.04 5.50 43.72
CA ASP A 303 -25.85 4.56 44.82
C ASP A 303 -25.12 5.13 46.02
N ASP A 304 -24.16 6.05 45.80
CA ASP A 304 -23.42 6.69 46.89
C ASP A 304 -24.26 7.78 47.55
N ILE A 305 -24.95 8.58 46.73
CA ILE A 305 -25.88 9.59 47.27
C ILE A 305 -27.06 8.91 48.00
N SER A 306 -27.56 7.80 47.47
CA SER A 306 -28.64 7.02 48.14
C SER A 306 -28.20 6.48 49.48
N ARG A 307 -26.95 6.00 49.60
CA ARG A 307 -26.36 5.52 50.84
C ARG A 307 -26.15 6.64 51.86
N GLU A 308 -25.69 7.80 51.41
CA GLU A 308 -25.39 8.96 52.26
C GLU A 308 -26.69 9.59 52.79
N VAL A 309 -27.71 9.76 51.95
CA VAL A 309 -29.01 10.25 52.35
C VAL A 309 -29.76 9.24 53.24
N GLY A 310 -29.62 7.93 52.96
CA GLY A 310 -30.17 6.86 53.79
C GLY A 310 -29.51 6.76 55.16
N ALA A 311 -28.24 7.15 55.29
CA ALA A 311 -27.53 7.24 56.55
C ALA A 311 -27.90 8.49 57.38
N MET A 312 -28.27 9.59 56.69
CA MET A 312 -28.68 10.84 57.38
C MET A 312 -30.12 10.83 57.87
N THR A 313 -31.01 10.05 57.26
CA THR A 313 -32.43 9.99 57.65
C THR A 313 -33.08 8.67 57.33
N THR A 314 -33.78 8.10 58.33
CA THR A 314 -34.53 6.83 58.21
C THR A 314 -35.91 7.00 57.55
N ASN A 315 -36.32 8.20 57.26
CA ASN A 315 -37.67 8.54 56.81
C ASN A 315 -37.79 8.79 55.31
N VAL A 316 -36.83 8.27 54.51
CA VAL A 316 -36.82 8.41 53.06
C VAL A 316 -37.31 7.14 52.39
N ARG A 317 -38.28 7.26 51.48
CA ARG A 317 -38.83 6.18 50.66
C ARG A 317 -38.14 6.06 49.30
N ALA A 318 -37.84 7.21 48.67
CA ALA A 318 -37.23 7.25 47.34
C ALA A 318 -36.44 8.55 47.15
N ILE A 319 -35.38 8.45 46.35
CA ILE A 319 -34.56 9.55 45.94
C ILE A 319 -34.55 9.63 44.43
N SER A 320 -34.90 10.78 43.88
CA SER A 320 -34.81 11.04 42.42
C SER A 320 -33.79 12.15 42.17
N LEU A 321 -32.79 11.84 41.36
CA LEU A 321 -31.77 12.81 40.96
C LEU A 321 -32.08 13.30 39.55
N MET A 322 -32.22 14.62 39.41
CA MET A 322 -32.43 15.27 38.13
C MET A 322 -31.37 16.34 37.93
N LYS A 323 -30.86 16.45 36.70
CA LYS A 323 -29.96 17.52 36.32
C LYS A 323 -30.77 18.71 35.83
N GLY A 324 -30.71 19.80 36.55
CA GLY A 324 -31.30 21.09 36.16
C GLY A 324 -30.26 22.03 35.57
N ILE A 325 -30.59 22.69 34.49
CA ILE A 325 -29.77 23.78 33.96
C ILE A 325 -30.47 25.10 34.34
N THR A 326 -29.79 25.95 35.08
CA THR A 326 -30.31 27.29 35.45
C THR A 326 -29.95 28.26 34.37
N PHE A 327 -30.94 28.97 33.85
CA PHE A 327 -30.73 30.02 32.86
C PHE A 327 -30.95 31.38 33.52
N ASP A 328 -30.23 32.41 33.07
CA ASP A 328 -30.54 33.77 33.44
C ASP A 328 -31.82 34.30 32.70
N VAL A 329 -32.28 35.48 33.04
CA VAL A 329 -33.42 36.10 32.37
C VAL A 329 -33.21 36.41 30.90
N SER A 330 -31.92 36.40 30.44
CA SER A 330 -31.53 36.58 29.03
C SER A 330 -31.46 35.27 28.26
N GLY A 331 -31.63 34.12 28.91
CA GLY A 331 -31.56 32.79 28.30
C GLY A 331 -30.16 32.16 28.22
N ALA A 332 -29.15 32.82 28.86
CA ALA A 332 -27.84 32.22 28.94
C ALA A 332 -27.76 31.20 30.08
N PRO A 333 -27.14 30.02 29.86
CA PRO A 333 -26.96 29.03 30.90
C PRO A 333 -25.97 29.52 31.96
N LEU A 334 -26.44 29.64 33.19
CA LEU A 334 -25.66 30.13 34.33
C LEU A 334 -24.90 29.01 35.02
N ASP A 335 -25.56 27.91 35.30
CA ASP A 335 -24.98 26.76 36.02
C ASP A 335 -25.74 25.47 35.78
N THR A 336 -25.06 24.35 36.07
CA THR A 336 -25.67 23.02 36.03
C THR A 336 -25.82 22.53 37.47
N THR A 337 -27.04 22.54 37.99
CA THR A 337 -27.35 22.08 39.34
C THR A 337 -27.89 20.65 39.33
N LEU A 338 -27.48 19.83 40.31
CA LEU A 338 -28.06 18.54 40.59
C LEU A 338 -29.20 18.75 41.57
N VAL A 339 -30.43 18.45 41.10
CA VAL A 339 -31.61 18.56 41.95
C VAL A 339 -31.91 17.16 42.51
N CYS A 340 -31.83 17.02 43.83
CA CYS A 340 -32.20 15.82 44.56
C CYS A 340 -33.59 15.99 45.12
N VAL A 341 -34.53 15.17 44.65
CA VAL A 341 -35.91 15.12 45.19
C VAL A 341 -36.04 13.93 46.11
N VAL A 342 -36.30 14.20 47.37
CA VAL A 342 -36.45 13.16 48.40
C VAL A 342 -37.95 12.96 48.69
N THR A 343 -38.42 11.72 48.57
CA THR A 343 -39.82 11.35 48.91
C THR A 343 -39.88 10.72 50.30
N PRO A 344 -40.59 11.32 51.24
CA PRO A 344 -40.66 10.78 52.60
C PRO A 344 -41.49 9.49 52.66
N LYS A 345 -41.27 8.65 53.67
CA LYS A 345 -42.19 7.57 54.06
C LYS A 345 -43.39 8.21 54.72
N VAL A 346 -44.59 7.94 54.19
CA VAL A 346 -45.84 8.32 54.76
C VAL A 346 -46.21 7.33 55.88
#